data_79a435485682eb56d19680118d0b649e
#
_entry.id   79a435485682eb56d19680118d0b649e
#
_cell.length_a   1.000
_cell.length_b   1.000
_cell.length_c   1.000
_cell.angle_alpha   90.00
_cell.angle_beta   90.00
_cell.angle_gamma   90.00
#
_symmetry.space_group_name_H-M   'P 1'
#
loop_
_entity.id
_entity.type
_entity.pdbx_description
1 polymer ?
#
loop_
_entity_poly.entity_id
_entity_poly.type
_entity_poly.pdbx_seq_one_letter_code
_entity_poly.pdbx_strand_id
1 'polypeptide(L)' 'MAIILVVDDEVGIRELLSEILIDEGYDVRLAEHATAARRVRGELRPDLVLLDIWMPDTD' A
#
# COMPACT_ATOMS: atom_id res chain seq x y z
N MET A 1 -9.52 10.58 -9.02
CA MET A 1 -8.95 9.22 -9.05
C MET A 1 -8.65 8.78 -7.63
N ALA A 2 -9.09 7.61 -7.24
CA ALA A 2 -8.86 7.13 -5.88
C ALA A 2 -7.40 6.74 -5.66
N ILE A 3 -6.88 7.12 -4.51
CA ILE A 3 -5.53 6.76 -4.10
C ILE A 3 -5.60 5.57 -3.16
N ILE A 4 -4.89 4.51 -3.50
CA ILE A 4 -4.84 3.30 -2.68
C ILE A 4 -3.41 3.08 -2.19
N LEU A 5 -3.25 2.94 -0.89
CA LEU A 5 -1.96 2.62 -0.28
C LEU A 5 -1.91 1.12 0.00
N VAL A 6 -0.93 0.45 -0.58
CA VAL A 6 -0.71 -0.98 -0.37
C VAL A 6 0.48 -1.16 0.56
N VAL A 7 0.25 -1.80 1.70
CA VAL A 7 1.28 -2.05 2.71
C VAL A 7 1.54 -3.54 2.80
N ASP A 8 2.72 -3.96 2.38
CA ASP A 8 3.10 -5.38 2.36
C ASP A 8 4.62 -5.46 2.38
N ASP A 9 5.16 -6.34 3.21
CA ASP A 9 6.61 -6.52 3.30
C ASP A 9 7.18 -7.40 2.19
N GLU A 10 6.33 -8.07 1.41
CA GLU A 10 6.77 -8.86 0.26
C GLU A 10 6.71 -8.06 -1.03
N VAL A 11 7.87 -7.88 -1.65
CA VAL A 11 7.99 -7.11 -2.89
C VAL A 11 7.11 -7.67 -4.00
N GLY A 12 7.12 -8.99 -4.18
CA GLY A 12 6.35 -9.61 -5.25
C GLY A 12 4.85 -9.39 -5.12
N ILE A 13 4.33 -9.47 -3.91
CA ILE A 13 2.90 -9.25 -3.65
C ILE A 13 2.56 -7.77 -3.83
N ARG A 14 3.41 -6.88 -3.32
CA ARG A 14 3.21 -5.45 -3.51
C ARG A 14 3.11 -5.09 -4.98
N GLU A 15 4.04 -5.61 -5.77
CA GLU A 15 4.06 -5.33 -7.21
C GLU A 15 2.85 -5.90 -7.92
N LEU A 16 2.45 -7.11 -7.57
CA LEU A 16 1.29 -7.76 -8.18
C LEU A 16 0.01 -6.97 -7.90
N LEU A 17 -0.22 -6.61 -6.65
CA LEU A 17 -1.39 -5.83 -6.29
C LEU A 17 -1.38 -4.46 -6.94
N SER A 18 -0.20 -3.84 -6.99
CA SER A 18 -0.04 -2.55 -7.65
C SER A 18 -0.45 -2.61 -9.12
N GLU A 19 0.02 -3.63 -9.84
CA GLU A 19 -0.31 -3.78 -11.25
C GLU A 19 -1.82 -3.96 -11.46
N ILE A 20 -2.46 -4.78 -10.64
CA ILE A 20 -3.89 -5.03 -10.73
C ILE A 20 -4.67 -3.74 -10.51
N LEU A 21 -4.30 -3.00 -9.47
CA LEU A 21 -5.02 -1.78 -9.11
C LEU A 21 -4.79 -0.64 -10.10
N ILE A 22 -3.58 -0.52 -10.62
CA ILE A 22 -3.28 0.48 -11.64
C ILE A 22 -4.08 0.17 -12.91
N ASP A 23 -4.18 -1.10 -13.25
CA ASP A 23 -4.95 -1.52 -14.42
C ASP A 23 -6.44 -1.17 -14.29
N GLU A 24 -6.94 -1.11 -13.06
CA GLU A 24 -8.32 -0.69 -12.78
C GLU A 24 -8.50 0.83 -12.72
N GLY A 25 -7.42 1.57 -12.88
CA GLY A 25 -7.50 3.03 -12.93
C GLY A 25 -7.23 3.75 -11.61
N TYR A 26 -6.72 3.04 -10.60
CA TYR A 26 -6.40 3.66 -9.32
C TYR A 26 -4.99 4.24 -9.29
N ASP A 27 -4.81 5.26 -8.45
CA ASP A 27 -3.47 5.78 -8.14
C ASP A 27 -2.94 4.97 -6.95
N VAL A 28 -1.88 4.20 -7.16
CA VAL A 28 -1.38 3.26 -6.17
C VAL A 28 -0.08 3.75 -5.57
N ARG A 29 0.00 3.73 -4.24
CA ARG A 29 1.23 4.03 -3.50
C ARG A 29 1.59 2.80 -2.70
N LEU A 30 2.90 2.56 -2.53
CA LEU A 30 3.40 1.34 -1.89
C LEU A 30 4.16 1.67 -0.62
N ALA A 31 4.02 0.83 0.39
CA ALA A 31 4.82 0.92 1.61
C ALA A 31 5.26 -0.47 2.02
N GLU A 32 6.50 -0.59 2.50
CA GLU A 32 7.07 -1.87 2.90
C GLU A 32 6.60 -2.32 4.28
N HIS A 33 6.29 -1.38 5.14
CA HIS A 33 5.92 -1.67 6.52
C HIS A 33 5.10 -0.51 7.10
N ALA A 34 4.62 -0.71 8.32
CA ALA A 34 3.71 0.23 8.96
C ALA A 34 4.28 1.65 9.12
N THR A 35 5.56 1.77 9.42
CA THR A 35 6.19 3.08 9.58
C THR A 35 6.18 3.87 8.28
N ALA A 36 6.55 3.22 7.17
CA ALA A 36 6.52 3.84 5.86
C ALA A 36 5.07 4.18 5.46
N ALA A 37 4.12 3.31 5.80
CA ALA A 37 2.71 3.54 5.52
C ALA A 37 2.20 4.80 6.21
N ARG A 38 2.58 5.01 7.46
CA ARG A 38 2.16 6.20 8.19
C ARG A 38 2.68 7.48 7.56
N ARG A 39 3.93 7.43 7.07
CA ARG A 39 4.51 8.58 6.38
C ARG A 39 3.72 8.91 5.12
N VAL A 40 3.47 7.90 4.30
CA VAL A 40 2.74 8.09 3.05
C VAL A 40 1.32 8.59 3.32
N ARG A 41 0.67 8.02 4.32
CA ARG A 41 -0.67 8.41 4.71
C ARG A 41 -0.74 9.88 5.12
N GLY A 42 0.27 10.34 5.83
CA GLY A 42 0.35 11.73 6.25
C GLY A 42 0.53 12.69 5.09
N GLU A 43 1.23 12.28 4.06
CA GLU A 43 1.51 13.12 2.90
C GLU A 43 0.39 13.10 1.86
N LEU A 44 -0.20 11.95 1.61
CA LEU A 44 -1.10 11.73 0.48
C LEU A 44 -2.57 11.55 0.83
N ARG A 45 -2.89 11.18 2.05
CA ARG A 45 -4.26 10.91 2.49
C ARG A 45 -4.98 9.94 1.55
N PRO A 46 -4.56 8.66 1.52
CA PRO A 46 -5.17 7.69 0.61
C PRO A 46 -6.63 7.43 0.96
N ASP A 47 -7.41 7.08 -0.06
CA ASP A 47 -8.82 6.72 0.11
C ASP A 47 -8.99 5.35 0.73
N LEU A 48 -8.03 4.46 0.50
CA LEU A 48 -8.07 3.09 0.99
C LEU A 48 -6.67 2.61 1.33
N VAL A 49 -6.53 1.87 2.41
CA VAL A 49 -5.26 1.25 2.80
C VAL A 49 -5.45 -0.26 2.81
N LEU A 50 -4.67 -0.96 2.00
CA LEU A 50 -4.64 -2.42 2.00
C LEU A 50 -3.46 -2.89 2.82
N LEU A 51 -3.73 -3.62 3.89
CA LEU A 51 -2.70 -4.11 4.80
C LEU A 51 -2.56 -5.62 4.71
N ASP A 52 -1.32 -6.09 4.64
CA ASP A 52 -1.03 -7.51 4.82
C ASP A 52 -1.00 -7.79 6.32
N ILE A 53 -1.87 -8.67 6.78
CA ILE A 53 -2.01 -8.99 8.19
C ILE A 53 -0.85 -9.84 8.74
N TRP A 54 0.03 -10.28 7.85
CA TRP A 54 1.17 -11.12 8.22
C TRP A 54 2.48 -10.35 8.30
N MET A 55 2.44 -9.06 8.55
CA MET A 55 3.65 -8.25 8.70
C MET A 55 4.19 -8.42 10.12
N PRO A 56 5.36 -9.04 10.29
CA PRO A 56 5.87 -9.33 11.63
C PRO A 56 6.29 -8.08 12.42
N ASP A 57 6.48 -6.97 11.75
CA ASP A 57 6.88 -5.72 12.39
C ASP A 57 5.73 -4.76 12.66
N THR A 58 4.51 -5.24 12.65
CA THR A 58 3.33 -4.39 12.91
C THR A 58 2.85 -4.43 14.35
N ASP A 59 3.64 -4.82 15.24
CA ASP A 59 3.26 -4.89 16.66
C ASP A 59 2.97 -3.51 17.24
#